data_541aa91b41276e04cc263c2e3cb32739
#
_entry.id   541aa91b41276e04cc263c2e3cb32739
#
_cell.length_a   1.000
_cell.length_b   1.000
_cell.length_c   1.000
_cell.angle_alpha   90.00
_cell.angle_beta   90.00
_cell.angle_gamma   90.00
#
_symmetry.space_group_name_H-M   'P 1'
#
loop_
_entity.id
_entity.type
_entity.pdbx_description
1 polymer ?
#
loop_
_entity_poly.entity_id
_entity_poly.type
_entity_poly.pdbx_seq_one_letter_code
_entity_poly.pdbx_strand_id
1 'polypeptide(L)'
;MKKLFVIILLLVLGACSNGKEAGGTEKSTRETVVNKEKELKFVVAPQYEGKTSDLIELGKKLTKEHPELGSKGNMAIYFTGAVSDGRAALMLVNKTDVDIKKDLEFSLSWSYDGKTIFDNQKISYTIKDSGELPSYTTTLILLPLNSEQLDLVDSMSDPSKMTLSMSDVKSVE
;
A
#
# COMPACT_ATOMS: atom_id res chain seq x y z
N MET A 1 17.41 2.82 -21.36
CA MET A 1 16.02 2.32 -21.26
C MET A 1 15.91 1.58 -19.93
N LYS A 2 15.44 2.26 -18.88
CA LYS A 2 15.26 1.64 -17.55
C LYS A 2 14.04 0.71 -17.64
N LYS A 3 14.25 -0.57 -17.40
CA LYS A 3 13.18 -1.57 -17.33
C LYS A 3 12.45 -1.38 -15.99
N LEU A 4 11.21 -0.92 -16.05
CA LEU A 4 10.31 -0.82 -14.89
C LEU A 4 9.83 -2.25 -14.57
N PHE A 5 10.34 -2.83 -13.48
CA PHE A 5 9.82 -4.08 -12.94
C PHE A 5 8.82 -3.75 -11.83
N VAL A 6 7.54 -3.92 -12.12
CA VAL A 6 6.48 -3.86 -11.11
C VAL A 6 6.36 -5.25 -10.50
N ILE A 7 6.57 -5.33 -9.19
CA ILE A 7 6.68 -6.61 -8.49
C ILE A 7 5.65 -6.65 -7.37
N ILE A 8 4.65 -7.50 -7.54
CA ILE A 8 3.60 -7.74 -6.54
C ILE A 8 3.72 -9.15 -6.02
N LEU A 9 3.93 -9.26 -4.72
CA LEU A 9 3.96 -10.52 -3.99
C LEU A 9 2.55 -10.86 -3.50
N LEU A 10 1.90 -11.85 -4.13
CA LEU A 10 0.65 -12.43 -3.68
C LEU A 10 0.93 -13.54 -2.65
N LEU A 11 0.70 -13.27 -1.37
CA LEU A 11 0.61 -14.29 -0.34
C LEU A 11 -0.84 -14.76 -0.22
N VAL A 12 -1.15 -15.90 -0.82
CA VAL A 12 -2.43 -16.60 -0.63
C VAL A 12 -2.29 -17.55 0.55
N LEU A 13 -2.89 -17.22 1.68
CA LEU A 13 -3.08 -18.15 2.79
C LEU A 13 -4.44 -18.84 2.61
N GLY A 14 -4.42 -20.07 2.07
CA GLY A 14 -5.57 -20.94 2.01
C GLY A 14 -5.89 -21.53 3.38
N ALA A 15 -7.09 -21.30 3.87
CA ALA A 15 -7.66 -22.05 5.00
C ALA A 15 -8.72 -23.02 4.47
N CYS A 16 -8.40 -24.32 4.42
CA CYS A 16 -9.37 -25.39 4.25
C CYS A 16 -10.08 -25.65 5.57
N SER A 17 -11.41 -25.61 5.58
CA SER A 17 -12.23 -26.21 6.63
C SER A 17 -13.23 -27.19 6.01
N ASN A 18 -13.04 -28.47 6.34
CA ASN A 18 -13.95 -29.56 6.06
C ASN A 18 -15.07 -29.62 7.10
N GLY A 19 -16.32 -29.75 6.69
CA GLY A 19 -17.44 -30.06 7.56
C GLY A 19 -18.62 -30.64 6.78
N LYS A 20 -18.98 -31.91 7.10
CA LYS A 20 -19.98 -32.77 6.45
C LYS A 20 -21.43 -32.38 6.70
N GLU A 21 -22.23 -32.63 5.66
CA GLU A 21 -23.65 -32.95 5.49
C GLU A 21 -24.63 -33.03 6.67
N ALA A 22 -25.83 -32.47 6.47
CA ALA A 22 -27.12 -33.21 6.47
C ALA A 22 -28.29 -32.29 6.01
N GLY A 23 -29.22 -32.86 5.28
CA GLY A 23 -30.25 -32.27 4.43
C GLY A 23 -31.36 -31.47 5.13
N GLY A 24 -32.05 -30.70 4.28
CA GLY A 24 -33.29 -29.99 4.61
C GLY A 24 -33.66 -29.02 3.50
N THR A 25 -34.67 -29.38 2.71
CA THR A 25 -35.22 -28.61 1.60
C THR A 25 -36.05 -27.44 2.13
N GLU A 26 -35.59 -26.22 1.97
CA GLU A 26 -36.44 -25.02 1.95
C GLU A 26 -35.87 -24.01 0.92
N LYS A 27 -36.73 -23.72 -0.09
CA LYS A 27 -36.52 -22.67 -1.07
C LYS A 27 -36.61 -21.31 -0.37
N SER A 28 -35.50 -20.82 0.12
CA SER A 28 -35.33 -19.42 0.47
C SER A 28 -34.58 -18.74 -0.69
N THR A 29 -35.27 -17.86 -1.39
CA THR A 29 -34.68 -16.95 -2.36
C THR A 29 -33.73 -16.03 -1.61
N ARG A 30 -32.48 -16.49 -1.48
CA ARG A 30 -31.39 -15.61 -1.02
C ARG A 30 -31.09 -14.66 -2.18
N GLU A 31 -31.59 -13.43 -2.06
CA GLU A 31 -30.98 -12.32 -2.76
C GLU A 31 -29.50 -12.32 -2.42
N THR A 32 -28.70 -12.69 -3.39
CA THR A 32 -27.25 -12.54 -3.31
C THR A 32 -27.01 -11.03 -3.30
N VAL A 33 -26.88 -10.44 -2.12
CA VAL A 33 -26.32 -9.11 -1.96
C VAL A 33 -24.89 -9.22 -2.47
N VAL A 34 -24.71 -8.90 -3.74
CA VAL A 34 -23.38 -8.68 -4.32
C VAL A 34 -22.84 -7.45 -3.61
N ASN A 35 -22.11 -7.68 -2.54
CA ASN A 35 -21.35 -6.64 -1.87
C ASN A 35 -20.32 -6.16 -2.90
N LYS A 36 -20.65 -5.08 -3.60
CA LYS A 36 -19.75 -4.42 -4.54
C LYS A 36 -18.58 -3.95 -3.71
N GLU A 37 -17.47 -4.67 -3.78
CA GLU A 37 -16.23 -4.32 -3.09
C GLU A 37 -15.90 -2.87 -3.48
N LYS A 38 -15.67 -2.00 -2.49
CA LYS A 38 -15.33 -0.60 -2.76
C LYS A 38 -14.03 -0.59 -3.55
N GLU A 39 -14.03 0.09 -4.70
CA GLU A 39 -12.85 0.23 -5.55
C GLU A 39 -11.85 1.20 -4.92
N LEU A 40 -10.56 0.84 -4.97
CA LEU A 40 -9.48 1.73 -4.54
C LEU A 40 -9.36 2.94 -5.48
N LYS A 41 -9.15 4.12 -4.90
CA LYS A 41 -8.95 5.36 -5.64
C LYS A 41 -7.62 5.99 -5.27
N PHE A 42 -6.91 6.52 -6.25
CA PHE A 42 -5.68 7.27 -6.01
C PHE A 42 -6.00 8.72 -5.62
N VAL A 43 -5.38 9.19 -4.53
CA VAL A 43 -5.45 10.59 -4.06
C VAL A 43 -4.12 11.27 -4.31
N VAL A 44 -4.18 12.43 -4.92
CA VAL A 44 -3.00 13.29 -5.16
C VAL A 44 -2.84 14.23 -3.97
N ALA A 45 -1.63 14.38 -3.46
CA ALA A 45 -1.35 15.34 -2.40
C ALA A 45 -1.68 16.77 -2.86
N PRO A 46 -2.23 17.65 -1.98
CA PRO A 46 -2.74 18.97 -2.35
C PRO A 46 -1.75 19.85 -3.12
N GLN A 47 -0.49 19.79 -2.76
CA GLN A 47 0.60 20.53 -3.42
C GLN A 47 0.85 20.12 -4.88
N TYR A 48 0.31 18.98 -5.31
CA TYR A 48 0.43 18.44 -6.66
C TYR A 48 -0.91 18.40 -7.41
N GLU A 49 -1.99 18.93 -6.84
CA GLU A 49 -3.27 19.03 -7.53
C GLU A 49 -3.13 19.82 -8.83
N GLY A 50 -3.73 19.32 -9.89
CA GLY A 50 -3.65 19.90 -11.22
C GLY A 50 -2.29 19.76 -11.92
N LYS A 51 -1.30 19.13 -11.26
CA LYS A 51 0.00 18.81 -11.86
C LYS A 51 0.04 17.37 -12.35
N THR A 52 0.83 17.12 -13.37
CA THR A 52 1.18 15.78 -13.85
C THR A 52 2.64 15.51 -13.56
N SER A 53 2.96 14.29 -13.15
CA SER A 53 4.34 13.79 -13.04
C SER A 53 4.32 12.29 -13.24
N ASP A 54 5.47 11.73 -13.63
CA ASP A 54 5.61 10.28 -13.82
C ASP A 54 5.24 9.49 -12.56
N LEU A 55 5.52 10.02 -11.36
CA LEU A 55 5.14 9.39 -10.10
C LEU A 55 3.63 9.40 -9.87
N ILE A 56 2.93 10.51 -10.18
CA ILE A 56 1.47 10.58 -10.07
C ILE A 56 0.82 9.58 -11.02
N GLU A 57 1.28 9.53 -12.27
CA GLU A 57 0.75 8.58 -13.26
C GLU A 57 1.06 7.12 -12.85
N LEU A 58 2.24 6.86 -12.29
CA LEU A 58 2.58 5.56 -11.72
C LEU A 58 1.62 5.19 -10.57
N GLY A 59 1.36 6.10 -9.63
CA GLY A 59 0.45 5.87 -8.52
C GLY A 59 -0.98 5.55 -8.99
N LYS A 60 -1.52 6.35 -9.92
CA LYS A 60 -2.82 6.09 -10.55
C LYS A 60 -2.87 4.74 -11.25
N LYS A 61 -1.83 4.42 -12.02
CA LYS A 61 -1.71 3.16 -12.75
C LYS A 61 -1.70 1.97 -11.80
N LEU A 62 -0.83 1.99 -10.79
CA LEU A 62 -0.73 0.91 -9.81
C LEU A 62 -2.04 0.71 -9.03
N THR A 63 -2.69 1.79 -8.62
CA THR A 63 -4.00 1.70 -7.93
C THR A 63 -5.06 1.04 -8.81
N LYS A 64 -5.09 1.34 -10.10
CA LYS A 64 -6.04 0.77 -11.05
C LYS A 64 -5.74 -0.69 -11.41
N GLU A 65 -4.45 -1.02 -11.59
CA GLU A 65 -4.03 -2.36 -12.00
C GLU A 65 -4.04 -3.36 -10.83
N HIS A 66 -3.99 -2.85 -9.58
CA HIS A 66 -3.87 -3.64 -8.36
C HIS A 66 -4.94 -3.29 -7.33
N PRO A 67 -6.23 -3.53 -7.64
CA PRO A 67 -7.32 -3.27 -6.69
C PRO A 67 -7.26 -4.16 -5.44
N GLU A 68 -6.50 -5.25 -5.50
CA GLU A 68 -6.25 -6.18 -4.38
C GLU A 68 -5.30 -5.62 -3.32
N LEU A 69 -4.54 -4.52 -3.59
CA LEU A 69 -3.60 -3.95 -2.62
C LEU A 69 -4.26 -3.66 -1.27
N GLY A 70 -3.61 -4.13 -0.20
CA GLY A 70 -4.09 -4.03 1.17
C GLY A 70 -5.21 -5.01 1.48
N SER A 71 -5.39 -5.30 2.75
CA SER A 71 -6.46 -6.14 3.27
C SER A 71 -7.57 -5.27 3.85
N LYS A 72 -8.83 -5.67 3.66
CA LYS A 72 -10.00 -4.96 4.21
C LYS A 72 -9.83 -4.72 5.72
N GLY A 73 -10.11 -3.50 6.15
CA GLY A 73 -9.99 -3.08 7.54
C GLY A 73 -8.58 -2.66 7.98
N ASN A 74 -7.59 -2.69 7.07
CA ASN A 74 -6.20 -2.38 7.41
C ASN A 74 -5.63 -1.25 6.54
N MET A 75 -4.61 -0.60 7.08
CA MET A 75 -3.67 0.19 6.30
C MET A 75 -2.51 -0.70 5.84
N ALA A 76 -1.92 -0.36 4.70
CA ALA A 76 -0.78 -1.08 4.15
C ALA A 76 0.18 -0.13 3.42
N ILE A 77 1.42 -0.58 3.20
CA ILE A 77 2.44 0.17 2.48
C ILE A 77 3.15 -0.75 1.48
N TYR A 78 3.47 -0.21 0.30
CA TYR A 78 4.12 -0.95 -0.78
C TYR A 78 5.18 -0.09 -1.44
N PHE A 79 6.30 -0.69 -1.83
CA PHE A 79 7.28 -0.03 -2.66
C PHE A 79 6.82 -0.06 -4.12
N THR A 80 6.82 1.09 -4.78
CA THR A 80 6.35 1.22 -6.16
C THR A 80 7.38 0.78 -7.22
N GLY A 81 8.61 0.48 -6.81
CA GLY A 81 9.73 0.24 -7.71
C GLY A 81 10.37 1.52 -8.25
N ALA A 82 9.90 2.70 -7.82
CA ALA A 82 10.41 3.97 -8.30
C ALA A 82 11.22 4.72 -7.23
N VAL A 83 12.32 5.31 -7.69
CA VAL A 83 13.14 6.26 -6.93
C VAL A 83 13.23 7.54 -7.73
N SER A 84 13.04 8.69 -7.09
CA SER A 84 13.16 10.01 -7.68
C SER A 84 13.89 10.94 -6.73
N ASP A 85 14.91 11.63 -7.21
CA ASP A 85 15.71 12.59 -6.45
C ASP A 85 16.23 12.01 -5.12
N GLY A 86 16.74 10.77 -5.13
CA GLY A 86 17.25 10.07 -3.94
C GLY A 86 16.15 9.71 -2.92
N ARG A 87 14.89 9.65 -3.34
CA ARG A 87 13.74 9.28 -2.49
C ARG A 87 13.00 8.07 -3.07
N ALA A 88 12.74 7.09 -2.24
CA ALA A 88 11.89 5.97 -2.62
C ALA A 88 10.42 6.41 -2.62
N ALA A 89 9.69 6.06 -3.68
CA ALA A 89 8.25 6.25 -3.75
C ALA A 89 7.54 5.03 -3.18
N LEU A 90 6.82 5.22 -2.08
CA LEU A 90 6.01 4.19 -1.45
C LEU A 90 4.54 4.53 -1.60
N MET A 91 3.71 3.51 -1.85
CA MET A 91 2.27 3.64 -1.89
C MET A 91 1.68 3.32 -0.53
N LEU A 92 1.04 4.30 0.11
CA LEU A 92 0.26 4.12 1.33
C LEU A 92 -1.19 3.83 0.94
N VAL A 93 -1.76 2.78 1.52
CA VAL A 93 -3.11 2.27 1.21
C VAL A 93 -3.95 2.34 2.47
N ASN A 94 -5.13 2.97 2.38
CA ASN A 94 -6.15 2.93 3.41
C ASN A 94 -7.34 2.07 2.95
N LYS A 95 -7.36 0.80 3.32
CA LYS A 95 -8.53 -0.09 3.12
C LYS A 95 -9.40 -0.23 4.37
N THR A 96 -9.25 0.69 5.33
CA THR A 96 -10.16 0.78 6.48
C THR A 96 -11.49 1.45 6.07
N ASP A 97 -12.50 1.36 6.94
CA ASP A 97 -13.76 2.09 6.75
C ASP A 97 -13.72 3.50 7.36
N VAL A 98 -12.53 3.99 7.74
CA VAL A 98 -12.30 5.29 8.40
C VAL A 98 -11.48 6.20 7.50
N ASP A 99 -11.96 7.44 7.30
CA ASP A 99 -11.19 8.50 6.65
C ASP A 99 -10.08 8.99 7.60
N ILE A 100 -8.87 9.09 7.09
CA ILE A 100 -7.75 9.66 7.83
C ILE A 100 -7.72 11.17 7.59
N LYS A 101 -8.08 11.92 8.62
CA LYS A 101 -8.20 13.40 8.60
C LYS A 101 -7.29 14.09 9.61
N LYS A 102 -6.43 13.33 10.27
CA LYS A 102 -5.41 13.80 11.21
C LYS A 102 -4.07 13.23 10.79
N ASP A 103 -3.02 13.90 11.21
CA ASP A 103 -1.66 13.42 11.01
C ASP A 103 -1.49 12.02 11.59
N LEU A 104 -0.71 11.20 10.92
CA LEU A 104 -0.36 9.84 11.37
C LEU A 104 1.14 9.75 11.63
N GLU A 105 1.48 8.96 12.63
CA GLU A 105 2.80 8.37 12.78
C GLU A 105 2.71 6.86 12.67
N PHE A 106 3.72 6.26 12.07
CA PHE A 106 3.89 4.82 12.03
C PHE A 106 5.35 4.44 11.98
N SER A 107 5.66 3.20 12.30
CA SER A 107 7.00 2.62 12.18
C SER A 107 7.12 1.84 10.87
N LEU A 108 8.22 2.03 10.17
CA LEU A 108 8.53 1.36 8.91
C LEU A 108 9.78 0.49 9.07
N SER A 109 9.66 -0.79 8.74
CA SER A 109 10.80 -1.69 8.58
C SER A 109 10.87 -2.16 7.14
N TRP A 110 12.05 -2.02 6.53
CA TRP A 110 12.30 -2.39 5.13
C TRP A 110 13.66 -3.03 4.99
N SER A 111 13.72 -4.21 4.40
CA SER A 111 14.95 -4.93 4.11
C SER A 111 14.91 -5.58 2.72
N TYR A 112 16.09 -5.86 2.18
CA TYR A 112 16.27 -6.59 0.94
C TYR A 112 17.46 -7.54 1.06
N ASP A 113 17.24 -8.82 0.75
CA ASP A 113 18.25 -9.89 0.80
C ASP A 113 19.01 -9.93 2.15
N GLY A 114 18.24 -9.77 3.26
CA GLY A 114 18.77 -9.74 4.63
C GLY A 114 19.46 -8.44 5.03
N LYS A 115 19.60 -7.46 4.14
CA LYS A 115 20.18 -6.14 4.45
C LYS A 115 19.08 -5.14 4.76
N THR A 116 19.28 -4.36 5.82
CA THR A 116 18.31 -3.37 6.30
C THR A 116 18.40 -2.06 5.51
N ILE A 117 17.26 -1.55 5.07
CA ILE A 117 17.10 -0.20 4.49
C ILE A 117 16.56 0.74 5.58
N PHE A 118 15.46 0.34 6.24
CA PHE A 118 14.92 1.01 7.42
C PHE A 118 14.68 -0.02 8.53
N ASP A 119 15.11 0.32 9.73
CA ASP A 119 14.88 -0.48 10.93
C ASP A 119 13.95 0.30 11.89
N ASN A 120 12.67 -0.06 11.89
CA ASN A 120 11.66 0.55 12.74
C ASN A 120 11.66 2.09 12.67
N GLN A 121 11.91 2.63 11.48
CA GLN A 121 12.01 4.06 11.24
C GLN A 121 10.65 4.72 11.45
N LYS A 122 10.58 5.75 12.30
CA LYS A 122 9.37 6.57 12.45
C LYS A 122 9.14 7.42 11.23
N ILE A 123 7.94 7.31 10.68
CA ILE A 123 7.45 8.07 9.52
C ILE A 123 6.25 8.89 9.97
N SER A 124 6.25 10.16 9.60
CA SER A 124 5.09 11.05 9.80
C SER A 124 4.40 11.30 8.47
N TYR A 125 3.11 11.04 8.43
CA TYR A 125 2.21 11.43 7.34
C TYR A 125 1.42 12.64 7.80
N THR A 126 1.68 13.81 7.21
CA THR A 126 1.00 15.04 7.60
C THR A 126 -0.11 15.38 6.61
N ILE A 127 -1.29 15.71 7.12
CA ILE A 127 -2.44 16.12 6.28
C ILE A 127 -2.11 17.39 5.50
N LYS A 128 -1.34 18.29 6.11
CA LYS A 128 -0.93 19.55 5.46
C LYS A 128 -0.18 19.31 4.15
N ASP A 129 0.73 18.32 4.13
CA ASP A 129 1.61 18.10 2.98
C ASP A 129 1.09 17.01 2.06
N SER A 130 0.45 15.99 2.62
CA SER A 130 0.03 14.79 1.89
C SER A 130 -1.47 14.73 1.59
N GLY A 131 -2.26 15.59 2.26
CA GLY A 131 -3.73 15.58 2.15
C GLY A 131 -4.40 14.53 3.04
N GLU A 132 -5.72 14.58 3.09
CA GLU A 132 -6.51 13.54 3.72
C GLU A 132 -6.37 12.22 2.95
N LEU A 133 -6.47 11.10 3.67
CA LEU A 133 -6.47 9.78 3.06
C LEU A 133 -7.81 9.09 3.35
N PRO A 134 -8.82 9.31 2.52
CA PRO A 134 -10.14 8.72 2.70
C PRO A 134 -10.12 7.19 2.73
N SER A 135 -11.19 6.61 3.23
CA SER A 135 -11.45 5.17 3.19
C SER A 135 -11.36 4.65 1.75
N TYR A 136 -10.71 3.52 1.53
CA TYR A 136 -10.49 2.88 0.22
C TYR A 136 -9.74 3.78 -0.78
N THR A 137 -8.70 4.45 -0.29
CA THR A 137 -7.81 5.23 -1.15
C THR A 137 -6.35 4.84 -0.98
N THR A 138 -5.56 5.26 -1.97
CA THR A 138 -4.10 5.16 -1.98
C THR A 138 -3.49 6.52 -2.23
N THR A 139 -2.29 6.75 -1.73
CA THR A 139 -1.47 7.92 -2.06
C THR A 139 0.00 7.54 -2.12
N LEU A 140 0.84 8.42 -2.65
CA LEU A 140 2.29 8.25 -2.62
C LEU A 140 2.92 9.04 -1.48
N ILE A 141 3.88 8.43 -0.81
CA ILE A 141 4.82 9.09 0.09
C ILE A 141 6.24 8.92 -0.43
N LEU A 142 7.06 9.92 -0.26
CA LEU A 142 8.45 9.93 -0.72
C LEU A 142 9.39 9.92 0.48
N LEU A 143 10.16 8.84 0.65
CA LEU A 143 11.09 8.69 1.75
C LEU A 143 12.53 8.91 1.28
N PRO A 144 13.26 9.85 1.89
CA PRO A 144 14.66 10.08 1.54
C PRO A 144 15.51 8.86 1.88
N LEU A 145 16.43 8.55 0.99
CA LEU A 145 17.42 7.50 1.14
C LEU A 145 18.82 8.11 1.25
N ASN A 146 19.65 7.57 2.12
CA ASN A 146 21.08 7.85 2.05
C ASN A 146 21.75 7.05 0.91
N SER A 147 23.02 7.27 0.63
CA SER A 147 23.72 6.63 -0.49
C SER A 147 23.72 5.09 -0.39
N GLU A 148 23.95 4.53 0.79
CA GLU A 148 23.98 3.07 0.99
C GLU A 148 22.59 2.44 0.79
N GLN A 149 21.55 3.11 1.29
CA GLN A 149 20.16 2.69 1.09
C GLN A 149 19.77 2.77 -0.38
N LEU A 150 20.19 3.84 -1.07
CA LEU A 150 19.91 4.03 -2.49
C LEU A 150 20.57 2.93 -3.33
N ASP A 151 21.86 2.63 -3.08
CA ASP A 151 22.56 1.54 -3.76
C ASP A 151 21.88 0.18 -3.54
N LEU A 152 21.39 -0.06 -2.33
CA LEU A 152 20.67 -1.28 -2.01
C LEU A 152 19.32 -1.35 -2.73
N VAL A 153 18.55 -0.26 -2.76
CA VAL A 153 17.26 -0.18 -3.48
C VAL A 153 17.47 -0.32 -4.99
N ASP A 154 18.49 0.31 -5.56
CA ASP A 154 18.82 0.20 -7.00
C ASP A 154 19.27 -1.22 -7.38
N SER A 155 19.83 -1.99 -6.45
CA SER A 155 20.22 -3.38 -6.64
C SER A 155 19.08 -4.39 -6.63
N MET A 156 17.87 -3.97 -6.22
CA MET A 156 16.70 -4.85 -6.11
C MET A 156 16.30 -5.42 -7.47
N SER A 157 16.31 -6.72 -7.58
CA SER A 157 15.93 -7.43 -8.80
C SER A 157 14.93 -8.57 -8.56
N ASP A 158 14.85 -9.06 -7.32
CA ASP A 158 14.00 -10.16 -6.90
C ASP A 158 13.09 -9.70 -5.73
N PRO A 159 11.80 -9.49 -5.98
CA PRO A 159 10.84 -9.04 -4.96
C PRO A 159 10.65 -10.01 -3.80
N SER A 160 10.85 -11.30 -4.04
CA SER A 160 10.70 -12.31 -3.00
C SER A 160 11.71 -12.15 -1.85
N LYS A 161 12.79 -11.41 -2.10
CA LYS A 161 13.82 -11.06 -1.12
C LYS A 161 13.54 -9.76 -0.35
N MET A 162 12.48 -9.04 -0.71
CA MET A 162 12.09 -7.80 -0.06
C MET A 162 11.10 -8.08 1.08
N THR A 163 11.37 -7.48 2.22
CA THR A 163 10.41 -7.40 3.32
C THR A 163 10.13 -5.93 3.62
N LEU A 164 8.86 -5.55 3.56
CA LEU A 164 8.40 -4.20 3.87
C LEU A 164 7.20 -4.32 4.79
N SER A 165 7.25 -3.67 5.95
CA SER A 165 6.18 -3.72 6.94
C SER A 165 5.97 -2.36 7.60
N MET A 166 4.72 -2.11 7.98
CA MET A 166 4.27 -0.94 8.71
C MET A 166 3.64 -1.39 10.03
N SER A 167 4.00 -0.75 11.14
CA SER A 167 3.48 -1.01 12.48
C SER A 167 3.22 0.28 13.24
N ASP A 168 2.63 0.16 14.44
CA ASP A 168 2.42 1.26 15.40
C ASP A 168 1.70 2.48 14.81
N VAL A 169 0.75 2.25 13.90
CA VAL A 169 -0.03 3.32 13.28
C VAL A 169 -0.90 4.02 14.31
N LYS A 170 -0.69 5.32 14.47
CA LYS A 170 -1.46 6.14 15.42
C LYS A 170 -1.70 7.55 14.86
N SER A 171 -2.84 8.14 15.22
CA SER A 171 -3.08 9.56 14.97
C SER A 171 -2.25 10.40 15.92
N VAL A 172 -1.74 11.53 15.41
CA VAL A 172 -1.06 12.55 16.20
C VAL A 172 -2.03 13.71 16.40
N GLU A 173 -2.11 14.22 17.63
CA GLU A 173 -2.96 15.37 17.97
C GLU A 173 -2.29 16.69 17.58
#